data_c241a180fa9cdde47cd02c9d013678c4
#
_entry.id   c241a180fa9cdde47cd02c9d013678c4
#
_cell.length_a   1.000
_cell.length_b   1.000
_cell.length_c   1.000
_cell.angle_alpha   90.00
_cell.angle_beta   90.00
_cell.angle_gamma   90.00
#
_symmetry.space_group_name_H-M   'P 1'
#
loop_
_entity.id
_entity.type
_entity.pdbx_description
1 polymer ?
#
loop_
_entity_poly.entity_id
_entity_poly.type
_entity_poly.pdbx_seq_one_letter_code
_entity_poly.pdbx_strand_id
1 'polypeptide(L)'
;MFRYVVACQWHRLAQEEAVGGRTREIGDQEGSDLVAARLRRDLIRLALLLHRRYPPYSKWLGTAFAELGIELPQGAAAFEVVAELHNTSGLTAPLDTSLRDYDSRPYPVLFCDRFADATRETLRDPRLRGLPLVGAFDQVCDAVDVLNDNGMLLAMRGLYSAVE
;
A
#
# COMPACT_ATOMS: atom_id res chain seq x y z
N MET A 1 -4.54 7.86 -13.60
CA MET A 1 -3.52 6.85 -13.22
C MET A 1 -3.01 7.02 -11.78
N PHE A 2 -2.42 8.16 -11.38
CA PHE A 2 -1.83 8.33 -10.03
C PHE A 2 -2.76 7.91 -8.86
N ARG A 3 -4.00 8.43 -8.82
CA ARG A 3 -4.98 8.08 -7.76
C ARG A 3 -5.31 6.58 -7.74
N TYR A 4 -5.34 5.93 -8.90
CA TYR A 4 -5.53 4.48 -8.98
C TYR A 4 -4.37 3.73 -8.31
N VAL A 5 -3.11 4.12 -8.59
CA VAL A 5 -1.93 3.50 -7.96
C VAL A 5 -1.94 3.68 -6.43
N VAL A 6 -2.36 4.85 -5.94
CA VAL A 6 -2.52 5.09 -4.49
C VAL A 6 -3.62 4.22 -3.89
N ALA A 7 -4.77 4.10 -4.56
CA ALA A 7 -5.84 3.22 -4.08
C ALA A 7 -5.39 1.75 -4.01
N CYS A 8 -4.66 1.28 -5.04
CA CYS A 8 -4.08 -0.06 -5.05
C CYS A 8 -3.08 -0.28 -3.92
N GLN A 9 -2.26 0.72 -3.60
CA GLN A 9 -1.28 0.60 -2.51
C GLN A 9 -1.97 0.53 -1.14
N TRP A 10 -3.05 1.30 -0.92
CA TRP A 10 -3.87 1.19 0.28
C TRP A 10 -4.56 -0.17 0.38
N HIS A 11 -5.14 -0.65 -0.72
CA HIS A 11 -5.78 -1.98 -0.76
C HIS A 11 -4.79 -3.12 -0.46
N ARG A 12 -3.56 -3.02 -0.97
CA ARG A 12 -2.49 -3.98 -0.65
C ARG A 12 -2.17 -4.01 0.84
N LEU A 13 -2.10 -2.85 1.50
CA LEU A 13 -1.90 -2.76 2.94
C LEU A 13 -3.07 -3.39 3.70
N ALA A 14 -4.32 -3.13 3.27
CA ALA A 14 -5.52 -3.69 3.89
C ALA A 14 -5.54 -5.22 3.91
N GLN A 15 -5.02 -5.86 2.86
CA GLN A 15 -4.97 -7.32 2.78
C GLN A 15 -4.08 -7.96 3.85
N GLU A 16 -3.09 -7.23 4.36
CA GLU A 16 -2.06 -7.79 5.23
C GLU A 16 -1.95 -7.10 6.60
N GLU A 17 -2.61 -5.95 6.83
CA GLU A 17 -2.46 -5.19 8.08
C GLU A 17 -2.78 -6.00 9.35
N ALA A 18 -3.72 -6.95 9.28
CA ALA A 18 -4.09 -7.83 10.40
C ALA A 18 -3.21 -9.10 10.50
N VAL A 19 -2.42 -9.43 9.47
CA VAL A 19 -1.69 -10.72 9.40
C VAL A 19 -0.59 -10.77 10.46
N GLY A 20 0.14 -9.69 10.67
CA GLY A 20 1.19 -9.62 11.70
C GLY A 20 0.66 -9.86 13.13
N GLY A 21 -0.56 -9.40 13.42
CA GLY A 21 -1.24 -9.69 14.67
C GLY A 21 -1.63 -11.17 14.80
N ARG A 22 -2.19 -11.75 13.72
CA ARG A 22 -2.58 -13.16 13.67
C ARG A 22 -1.42 -14.13 13.85
N THR A 23 -0.27 -13.87 13.20
CA THR A 23 0.93 -14.71 13.35
C THR A 23 1.47 -14.64 14.76
N ARG A 24 1.45 -13.46 15.39
CA ARG A 24 1.87 -13.29 16.79
C ARG A 24 0.96 -14.03 17.77
N GLU A 25 -0.35 -14.06 17.56
CA GLU A 25 -1.30 -14.78 18.40
C GLU A 25 -1.03 -16.28 18.48
N ILE A 26 -0.52 -16.89 17.40
CA ILE A 26 -0.16 -18.32 17.36
C ILE A 26 1.32 -18.58 17.73
N GLY A 27 2.05 -17.53 18.17
CA GLY A 27 3.46 -17.64 18.58
C GLY A 27 4.46 -17.68 17.43
N ASP A 28 4.03 -17.41 16.19
CA ASP A 28 4.92 -17.33 15.00
C ASP A 28 5.56 -15.95 14.93
N GLN A 29 6.64 -15.76 15.70
CA GLN A 29 7.36 -14.49 15.71
C GLN A 29 8.06 -14.19 14.38
N GLU A 30 8.66 -15.21 13.75
CA GLU A 30 9.36 -15.04 12.48
C GLU A 30 8.38 -14.65 11.35
N GLY A 31 7.23 -15.30 11.26
CA GLY A 31 6.17 -14.90 10.34
C GLY A 31 5.67 -13.48 10.59
N SER A 32 5.53 -13.08 11.87
CA SER A 32 5.16 -11.72 12.24
C SER A 32 6.19 -10.69 11.78
N ASP A 33 7.49 -10.97 11.93
CA ASP A 33 8.57 -10.07 11.53
C ASP A 33 8.68 -9.94 10.01
N LEU A 34 8.48 -11.03 9.26
CA LEU A 34 8.43 -11.01 7.80
C LEU A 34 7.27 -10.16 7.28
N VAL A 35 6.08 -10.33 7.85
CA VAL A 35 4.90 -9.51 7.50
C VAL A 35 5.13 -8.04 7.85
N ALA A 36 5.69 -7.74 9.02
CA ALA A 36 6.00 -6.37 9.45
C ALA A 36 6.99 -5.69 8.49
N ALA A 37 8.02 -6.40 8.04
CA ALA A 37 8.98 -5.88 7.07
C ALA A 37 8.32 -5.56 5.71
N ARG A 38 7.42 -6.43 5.23
CA ARG A 38 6.64 -6.21 3.98
C ARG A 38 5.72 -5.00 4.13
N LEU A 39 4.94 -4.92 5.19
CA LEU A 39 4.05 -3.80 5.46
C LEU A 39 4.83 -2.48 5.57
N ARG A 40 5.99 -2.48 6.25
CA ARG A 40 6.84 -1.30 6.32
C ARG A 40 7.33 -0.85 4.95
N ARG A 41 7.76 -1.79 4.10
CA ARG A 41 8.12 -1.49 2.70
C ARG A 41 6.96 -0.83 1.96
N ASP A 42 5.77 -1.38 2.09
CA ASP A 42 4.58 -0.91 1.39
C ASP A 42 4.08 0.44 1.92
N LEU A 43 4.23 0.73 3.22
CA LEU A 43 4.00 2.06 3.81
C LEU A 43 5.00 3.09 3.27
N ILE A 44 6.29 2.75 3.15
CA ILE A 44 7.30 3.62 2.55
C ILE A 44 6.96 3.94 1.08
N ARG A 45 6.55 2.94 0.30
CA ARG A 45 6.08 3.14 -1.09
C ARG A 45 4.90 4.10 -1.15
N LEU A 46 3.93 3.92 -0.27
CA LEU A 46 2.77 4.79 -0.19
C LEU A 46 3.14 6.22 0.20
N ALA A 47 4.01 6.41 1.20
CA ALA A 47 4.49 7.73 1.59
C ALA A 47 5.16 8.48 0.43
N LEU A 48 6.02 7.79 -0.34
CA LEU A 48 6.61 8.36 -1.56
C LEU A 48 5.54 8.76 -2.58
N LEU A 49 4.56 7.89 -2.86
CA LEU A 49 3.46 8.20 -3.77
C LEU A 49 2.66 9.42 -3.30
N LEU A 50 2.34 9.52 -2.01
CA LEU A 50 1.62 10.67 -1.46
C LEU A 50 2.39 11.99 -1.65
N HIS A 51 3.72 11.94 -1.64
CA HIS A 51 4.62 13.05 -1.98
C HIS A 51 4.86 13.22 -3.49
N ARG A 52 4.06 12.56 -4.34
CA ARG A 52 4.18 12.61 -5.81
C ARG A 52 5.54 12.12 -6.32
N ARG A 53 6.21 11.28 -5.55
CA ARG A 53 7.44 10.59 -5.96
C ARG A 53 7.11 9.14 -6.31
N TYR A 54 7.60 8.68 -7.45
CA TYR A 54 7.48 7.26 -7.80
C TYR A 54 8.46 6.45 -6.96
N PRO A 55 8.02 5.36 -6.29
CA PRO A 55 8.91 4.52 -5.49
C PRO A 55 9.99 3.90 -6.37
N PRO A 56 11.29 4.13 -6.08
CA PRO A 56 12.36 3.56 -6.87
C PRO A 56 12.52 2.05 -6.57
N TYR A 57 13.37 1.41 -7.37
CA TYR A 57 13.81 0.04 -7.13
C TYR A 57 14.29 -0.16 -5.68
N SER A 58 14.09 -1.35 -5.13
CA SER A 58 14.28 -1.68 -3.70
C SER A 58 15.63 -1.23 -3.10
N LYS A 59 16.71 -1.27 -3.91
CA LYS A 59 18.05 -0.81 -3.49
C LYS A 59 18.07 0.67 -3.05
N TRP A 60 17.24 1.51 -3.67
CA TRP A 60 17.22 2.96 -3.45
C TRP A 60 16.02 3.43 -2.63
N LEU A 61 15.11 2.52 -2.28
CA LEU A 61 13.86 2.85 -1.62
C LEU A 61 14.08 3.54 -0.27
N GLY A 62 14.99 3.03 0.55
CA GLY A 62 15.33 3.63 1.84
C GLY A 62 15.96 5.01 1.70
N THR A 63 16.86 5.21 0.73
CA THR A 63 17.46 6.51 0.44
C THR A 63 16.42 7.54 0.01
N ALA A 64 15.54 7.17 -0.93
CA ALA A 64 14.48 8.04 -1.40
C ALA A 64 13.47 8.40 -0.29
N PHE A 65 13.20 7.47 0.62
CA PHE A 65 12.33 7.72 1.77
C PHE A 65 13.00 8.67 2.78
N ALA A 66 14.28 8.50 3.07
CA ALA A 66 15.01 9.39 3.99
C ALA A 66 15.00 10.86 3.51
N GLU A 67 14.99 11.10 2.20
CA GLU A 67 14.87 12.45 1.63
C GLU A 67 13.52 13.14 1.90
N LEU A 68 12.48 12.39 2.32
CA LEU A 68 11.20 12.98 2.72
C LEU A 68 11.25 13.62 4.11
N GLY A 69 12.25 13.29 4.93
CA GLY A 69 12.36 13.77 6.30
C GLY A 69 11.25 13.24 7.23
N ILE A 70 10.65 12.11 6.88
CA ILE A 70 9.55 11.49 7.63
C ILE A 70 10.11 10.35 8.47
N GLU A 71 9.73 10.31 9.75
CA GLU A 71 9.97 9.19 10.62
C GLU A 71 8.75 8.27 10.67
N LEU A 72 8.95 6.99 10.33
CA LEU A 72 7.94 5.96 10.54
C LEU A 72 8.28 5.18 11.82
N PRO A 73 7.41 5.21 12.82
CA PRO A 73 7.55 4.37 14.01
C PRO A 73 7.48 2.89 13.65
N GLN A 74 7.73 2.01 14.62
CA GLN A 74 7.54 0.58 14.44
C GLN A 74 6.08 0.19 14.66
N GLY A 75 5.67 -0.92 14.05
CA GLY A 75 4.34 -1.49 14.27
C GLY A 75 3.19 -0.67 13.69
N ALA A 76 2.03 -0.77 14.33
CA ALA A 76 0.78 -0.18 13.85
C ALA A 76 0.80 1.35 13.78
N ALA A 77 1.54 2.03 14.66
CA ALA A 77 1.66 3.50 14.63
C ALA A 77 2.21 4.07 13.32
N ALA A 78 2.94 3.26 12.53
CA ALA A 78 3.40 3.67 11.20
C ALA A 78 2.23 3.92 10.23
N PHE A 79 1.13 3.20 10.40
CA PHE A 79 -0.07 3.38 9.58
C PHE A 79 -0.75 4.73 9.85
N GLU A 80 -0.82 5.16 11.11
CA GLU A 80 -1.38 6.49 11.47
C GLU A 80 -0.60 7.62 10.81
N VAL A 81 0.74 7.56 10.83
CA VAL A 81 1.60 8.55 10.17
C VAL A 81 1.28 8.64 8.68
N VAL A 82 1.18 7.51 7.99
CA VAL A 82 0.91 7.50 6.54
C VAL A 82 -0.56 7.89 6.25
N ALA A 83 -1.49 7.60 7.14
CA ALA A 83 -2.87 8.06 7.04
C ALA A 83 -2.98 9.59 7.17
N GLU A 84 -2.22 10.20 8.08
CA GLU A 84 -2.12 11.66 8.19
C GLU A 84 -1.49 12.29 6.92
N LEU A 85 -0.45 11.66 6.34
CA LEU A 85 0.09 12.07 5.05
C LEU A 85 -0.96 12.01 3.93
N HIS A 86 -1.82 10.98 3.95
CA HIS A 86 -2.93 10.89 3.00
C HIS A 86 -3.87 12.08 3.15
N ASN A 87 -4.29 12.41 4.37
CA ASN A 87 -5.18 13.53 4.63
C ASN A 87 -4.57 14.86 4.19
N THR A 88 -3.29 15.09 4.47
CA THR A 88 -2.59 16.30 4.05
C THR A 88 -2.36 16.40 2.54
N SER A 89 -2.37 15.26 1.83
CA SER A 89 -2.22 15.21 0.36
C SER A 89 -3.40 15.81 -0.42
N GLY A 90 -4.56 15.96 0.20
CA GLY A 90 -5.79 16.46 -0.41
C GLY A 90 -6.36 15.55 -1.51
N LEU A 91 -6.05 14.27 -1.48
CA LEU A 91 -6.58 13.29 -2.44
C LEU A 91 -8.06 13.00 -2.22
N THR A 92 -8.49 12.99 -0.96
CA THR A 92 -9.87 12.77 -0.52
C THR A 92 -10.27 13.84 0.49
N ALA A 93 -11.51 13.85 0.95
CA ALA A 93 -11.84 14.47 2.22
C ALA A 93 -11.07 13.77 3.35
N PRO A 94 -10.76 14.47 4.47
CA PRO A 94 -10.05 13.84 5.58
C PRO A 94 -10.80 12.61 6.11
N LEU A 95 -10.03 11.55 6.38
CA LEU A 95 -10.50 10.31 6.98
C LEU A 95 -9.99 10.20 8.42
N ASP A 96 -10.68 9.46 9.26
CA ASP A 96 -10.21 9.15 10.61
C ASP A 96 -8.93 8.30 10.52
N THR A 97 -7.86 8.71 11.18
CA THR A 97 -6.54 8.08 11.15
C THR A 97 -6.26 7.22 12.37
N SER A 98 -7.23 7.12 13.31
CA SER A 98 -7.05 6.34 14.51
C SER A 98 -7.04 4.83 14.26
N LEU A 99 -6.18 4.15 14.99
CA LEU A 99 -6.18 2.69 15.06
C LEU A 99 -7.37 2.19 15.89
N ARG A 100 -7.88 1.02 15.51
CA ARG A 100 -8.96 0.34 16.22
C ARG A 100 -8.65 -1.14 16.34
N ASP A 101 -9.15 -1.77 17.39
CA ASP A 101 -9.00 -3.22 17.54
C ASP A 101 -9.61 -3.96 16.35
N TYR A 102 -8.88 -4.96 15.87
CA TYR A 102 -9.32 -5.80 14.76
C TYR A 102 -10.37 -6.80 15.25
N ASP A 103 -11.64 -6.54 14.94
CA ASP A 103 -12.78 -7.25 15.50
C ASP A 103 -12.67 -7.31 17.04
N SER A 104 -12.67 -8.44 17.65
CA SER A 104 -12.47 -8.61 19.10
C SER A 104 -11.03 -9.03 19.47
N ARG A 105 -10.05 -8.80 18.59
CA ARG A 105 -8.67 -9.22 18.75
C ARG A 105 -7.82 -8.16 19.46
N PRO A 106 -6.80 -8.56 20.25
CA PRO A 106 -6.00 -7.64 21.07
C PRO A 106 -4.87 -6.96 20.28
N TYR A 107 -5.11 -6.61 19.02
CA TYR A 107 -4.15 -5.84 18.22
C TYR A 107 -4.87 -4.83 17.33
N PRO A 108 -4.31 -3.60 17.26
CA PRO A 108 -4.92 -2.54 16.49
C PRO A 108 -4.55 -2.59 15.02
N VAL A 109 -5.50 -2.17 14.15
CA VAL A 109 -5.34 -1.95 12.72
C VAL A 109 -5.92 -0.61 12.32
N LEU A 110 -5.55 -0.09 11.16
CA LEU A 110 -6.07 1.15 10.62
C LEU A 110 -7.38 0.95 9.84
N PHE A 111 -7.67 -0.25 9.36
CA PHE A 111 -8.72 -0.53 8.38
C PHE A 111 -8.45 0.21 7.05
N CYS A 112 -7.33 -0.12 6.42
CA CYS A 112 -6.79 0.56 5.23
C CYS A 112 -7.75 0.57 4.05
N ASP A 113 -8.70 -0.36 3.94
CA ASP A 113 -9.70 -0.40 2.87
C ASP A 113 -10.48 0.90 2.73
N ARG A 114 -10.81 1.58 3.83
CA ARG A 114 -11.52 2.87 3.77
C ARG A 114 -10.74 3.95 3.02
N PHE A 115 -9.40 3.94 3.07
CA PHE A 115 -8.54 4.84 2.32
C PHE A 115 -8.47 4.43 0.84
N ALA A 116 -8.45 3.13 0.56
CA ALA A 116 -8.50 2.60 -0.80
C ALA A 116 -9.80 2.99 -1.49
N ASP A 117 -10.94 2.75 -0.85
CA ASP A 117 -12.26 3.04 -1.38
C ASP A 117 -12.49 4.54 -1.58
N ALA A 118 -12.19 5.37 -0.57
CA ALA A 118 -12.30 6.82 -0.69
C ALA A 118 -11.43 7.36 -1.84
N THR A 119 -10.20 6.82 -2.01
CA THR A 119 -9.33 7.22 -3.12
C THR A 119 -9.90 6.77 -4.46
N ARG A 120 -10.44 5.55 -4.55
CA ARG A 120 -11.09 5.00 -5.75
C ARG A 120 -12.30 5.84 -6.18
N GLU A 121 -13.10 6.32 -5.25
CA GLU A 121 -14.26 7.19 -5.53
C GLU A 121 -13.84 8.52 -6.19
N THR A 122 -12.63 9.00 -5.96
CA THR A 122 -12.10 10.21 -6.60
C THR A 122 -11.65 10.01 -8.05
N LEU A 123 -11.66 8.77 -8.57
CA LEU A 123 -11.29 8.47 -9.95
C LEU A 123 -12.35 9.01 -10.92
N ARG A 124 -11.92 9.89 -11.82
CA ARG A 124 -12.82 10.50 -12.83
C ARG A 124 -13.02 9.60 -14.04
N ASP A 125 -12.01 8.82 -14.43
CA ASP A 125 -12.08 7.89 -15.56
C ASP A 125 -12.85 6.62 -15.12
N PRO A 126 -14.02 6.33 -15.70
CA PRO A 126 -14.82 5.17 -15.34
C PRO A 126 -14.10 3.84 -15.63
N ARG A 127 -13.20 3.80 -16.63
CA ARG A 127 -12.40 2.61 -16.93
C ARG A 127 -11.44 2.30 -15.79
N LEU A 128 -10.74 3.31 -15.26
CA LEU A 128 -9.85 3.12 -14.11
C LEU A 128 -10.62 2.77 -12.84
N ARG A 129 -11.84 3.32 -12.68
CA ARG A 129 -12.68 2.99 -11.52
C ARG A 129 -13.18 1.54 -11.56
N GLY A 130 -13.40 0.99 -12.76
CA GLY A 130 -13.82 -0.40 -12.97
C GLY A 130 -12.69 -1.43 -12.83
N LEU A 131 -11.41 -1.02 -12.86
CA LEU A 131 -10.31 -1.96 -12.71
C LEU A 131 -10.23 -2.55 -11.30
N PRO A 132 -9.79 -3.82 -11.18
CA PRO A 132 -9.43 -4.39 -9.88
C PRO A 132 -8.26 -3.60 -9.26
N LEU A 133 -8.25 -3.49 -7.92
CA LEU A 133 -7.17 -2.77 -7.20
C LEU A 133 -5.91 -3.63 -7.03
N VAL A 134 -5.42 -4.20 -8.13
CA VAL A 134 -4.20 -5.05 -8.13
C VAL A 134 -2.90 -4.26 -8.30
N GLY A 135 -2.98 -3.02 -8.76
CA GLY A 135 -1.83 -2.13 -8.88
C GLY A 135 -1.23 -2.02 -10.29
N ALA A 136 -0.16 -1.25 -10.40
CA ALA A 136 0.69 -1.19 -11.58
C ALA A 136 1.68 -2.38 -11.56
N PHE A 137 2.36 -2.64 -12.67
CA PHE A 137 3.25 -3.81 -12.82
C PHE A 137 4.27 -3.93 -11.69
N ASP A 138 4.87 -2.85 -11.27
CA ASP A 138 5.84 -2.79 -10.18
C ASP A 138 5.22 -3.07 -8.80
N GLN A 139 3.90 -2.90 -8.63
CA GLN A 139 3.18 -3.25 -7.42
C GLN A 139 2.82 -4.74 -7.37
N VAL A 140 2.66 -5.37 -8.54
CA VAL A 140 2.30 -6.79 -8.68
C VAL A 140 3.54 -7.68 -8.68
N CYS A 141 4.64 -7.22 -9.28
CA CYS A 141 5.82 -8.02 -9.53
C CYS A 141 7.08 -7.38 -8.95
N ASP A 142 7.78 -8.11 -8.10
CA ASP A 142 9.10 -7.71 -7.58
C ASP A 142 10.27 -8.31 -8.40
N ALA A 143 10.00 -9.12 -9.44
CA ALA A 143 11.02 -9.73 -10.26
C ALA A 143 11.64 -8.71 -11.20
N VAL A 144 12.94 -8.43 -11.02
CA VAL A 144 13.69 -7.43 -11.80
C VAL A 144 13.69 -7.77 -13.28
N ASP A 145 13.83 -9.05 -13.61
CA ASP A 145 13.87 -9.51 -15.02
C ASP A 145 12.54 -9.20 -15.73
N VAL A 146 11.40 -9.42 -15.06
CA VAL A 146 10.08 -9.08 -15.61
C VAL A 146 9.93 -7.57 -15.81
N LEU A 147 10.41 -6.75 -14.85
CA LEU A 147 10.31 -5.30 -14.94
C LEU A 147 11.21 -4.70 -16.03
N ASN A 148 12.26 -5.40 -16.43
CA ASN A 148 13.20 -4.96 -17.48
C ASN A 148 12.91 -5.57 -18.87
N ASP A 149 11.98 -6.53 -18.97
CA ASP A 149 11.60 -7.17 -20.24
C ASP A 149 10.26 -6.64 -20.75
N ASN A 150 10.29 -5.94 -21.89
CA ASN A 150 9.09 -5.36 -22.49
C ASN A 150 8.07 -6.43 -22.93
N GLY A 151 8.52 -7.61 -23.33
CA GLY A 151 7.63 -8.72 -23.72
C GLY A 151 6.87 -9.25 -22.52
N MET A 152 7.55 -9.45 -21.39
CA MET A 152 6.94 -9.87 -20.15
C MET A 152 5.96 -8.81 -19.60
N LEU A 153 6.35 -7.52 -19.64
CA LEU A 153 5.46 -6.43 -19.23
C LEU A 153 4.18 -6.36 -20.09
N LEU A 154 4.30 -6.59 -21.40
CA LEU A 154 3.16 -6.65 -22.29
C LEU A 154 2.26 -7.86 -22.03
N ALA A 155 2.84 -9.03 -21.72
CA ALA A 155 2.08 -10.22 -21.35
C ALA A 155 1.25 -10.02 -20.06
N MET A 156 1.76 -9.24 -19.11
CA MET A 156 1.03 -8.91 -17.87
C MET A 156 -0.22 -8.04 -18.09
N ARG A 157 -0.42 -7.46 -19.29
CA ARG A 157 -1.67 -6.74 -19.62
C ARG A 157 -2.90 -7.61 -19.44
N GLY A 158 -2.76 -8.94 -19.59
CA GLY A 158 -3.83 -9.90 -19.32
C GLY A 158 -4.43 -9.83 -17.90
N LEU A 159 -3.68 -9.34 -16.91
CA LEU A 159 -4.19 -9.11 -15.56
C LEU A 159 -5.31 -8.06 -15.51
N TYR A 160 -5.37 -7.16 -16.49
CA TYR A 160 -6.35 -6.07 -16.56
C TYR A 160 -7.49 -6.37 -17.53
N SER A 161 -7.37 -7.45 -18.32
CA SER A 161 -8.38 -7.85 -19.30
C SER A 161 -9.48 -8.76 -18.69
N ALA A 162 -9.29 -9.22 -17.47
CA ALA A 162 -10.20 -10.15 -16.78
C ALA A 162 -11.46 -9.46 -16.19
N VAL A 163 -11.79 -8.24 -16.62
CA VAL A 163 -12.86 -7.39 -16.08
C VAL A 163 -13.87 -7.00 -17.20
N GLU A 164 -14.03 -7.87 -18.21
CA GLU A 164 -15.17 -7.80 -19.14
C GLU A 164 -16.30 -8.72 -18.73
#